data_630d57eab32d7c7d8250d58e42b7f366
#
_entry.id   630d57eab32d7c7d8250d58e42b7f366
#
_cell.length_a   1.000
_cell.length_b   1.000
_cell.length_c   1.000
_cell.angle_alpha   90.00
_cell.angle_beta   90.00
_cell.angle_gamma   90.00
#
_symmetry.space_group_name_H-M   'P 1'
#
loop_
_entity.id
_entity.type
_entity.pdbx_description
1 polymer ?
#
loop_
_entity_poly.entity_id
_entity_poly.type
_entity_poly.pdbx_seq_one_letter_code
_entity_poly.pdbx_strand_id
1 'polypeptide(L)'
;GILLAAAPAVSGNATTSLAPMVLVNHNTSQIFFAGAATGGAAAPSALASVMRAALLEEMTLGDAVSAPRLHHGGTPDGVLIERGFSTTQRQGLEKRQHRLKEFPEIGRVNAIHCPGGLPRSPETCTFETDRRGFGLATGGSF
;
A
#
# COMPACT_ATOMS: atom_id res chain seq x y z
N GLY A 1 -20.64 -4.87 1.38
CA GLY A 1 -19.58 -5.63 0.75
C GLY A 1 -18.52 -4.73 0.13
N ILE A 2 -17.27 -5.13 0.21
CA ILE A 2 -16.12 -4.41 -0.36
C ILE A 2 -15.73 -5.14 -1.63
N LEU A 3 -15.68 -4.43 -2.76
CA LEU A 3 -15.15 -4.96 -4.01
C LEU A 3 -13.72 -4.46 -4.19
N LEU A 4 -12.77 -5.39 -4.19
CA LEU A 4 -11.39 -5.15 -4.58
C LEU A 4 -11.25 -5.49 -6.06
N ALA A 5 -11.07 -4.49 -6.91
CA ALA A 5 -10.71 -4.71 -8.29
C ALA A 5 -9.19 -4.60 -8.44
N ALA A 6 -8.55 -5.72 -8.70
CA ALA A 6 -7.15 -5.75 -9.11
C ALA A 6 -7.07 -5.93 -10.62
N ALA A 7 -6.24 -5.15 -11.31
CA ALA A 7 -5.97 -5.43 -12.72
C ALA A 7 -5.22 -6.77 -12.83
N PRO A 8 -5.55 -7.61 -13.83
CA PRO A 8 -4.85 -8.87 -14.03
C PRO A 8 -3.36 -8.60 -14.27
N ALA A 9 -2.51 -9.41 -13.63
CA ALA A 9 -1.10 -9.42 -13.96
C ALA A 9 -0.96 -9.78 -15.45
N VAL A 10 -0.30 -8.91 -16.21
CA VAL A 10 0.02 -9.22 -17.61
C VAL A 10 0.99 -10.39 -17.59
N SER A 11 0.56 -11.53 -18.09
CA SER A 11 1.41 -12.71 -18.21
C SER A 11 2.47 -12.44 -19.29
N GLY A 12 3.71 -12.47 -18.88
CA GLY A 12 4.87 -12.25 -19.70
C GLY A 12 6.01 -11.77 -18.80
N ASN A 13 7.23 -11.88 -19.20
CA ASN A 13 8.45 -11.51 -18.48
C ASN A 13 8.52 -10.02 -18.05
N ALA A 14 7.40 -9.40 -17.77
CA ALA A 14 7.32 -8.03 -17.32
C ALA A 14 7.71 -7.96 -15.83
N THR A 15 8.89 -7.49 -15.56
CA THR A 15 9.45 -7.18 -14.24
C THR A 15 8.75 -6.02 -13.53
N THR A 16 7.74 -5.42 -14.14
CA THR A 16 6.96 -4.30 -13.62
C THR A 16 5.52 -4.72 -13.41
N SER A 17 5.20 -5.36 -12.27
CA SER A 17 3.81 -5.47 -11.89
C SER A 17 3.37 -4.16 -11.23
N LEU A 18 2.42 -3.48 -11.86
CA LEU A 18 1.59 -2.48 -11.22
C LEU A 18 0.48 -3.23 -10.47
N ALA A 19 0.21 -2.83 -9.26
CA ALA A 19 -0.88 -3.38 -8.46
C ALA A 19 -1.92 -2.28 -8.20
N PRO A 20 -2.74 -1.90 -9.18
CA PRO A 20 -3.81 -0.94 -8.96
C PRO A 20 -4.92 -1.57 -8.11
N MET A 21 -5.46 -0.78 -7.17
CA MET A 21 -6.51 -1.22 -6.27
C MET A 21 -7.49 -0.08 -6.03
N VAL A 22 -8.78 -0.39 -6.01
CA VAL A 22 -9.84 0.56 -5.69
C VAL A 22 -10.75 -0.07 -4.64
N LEU A 23 -11.04 0.66 -3.58
CA LEU A 23 -11.99 0.27 -2.55
C LEU A 23 -13.31 1.00 -2.77
N VAL A 24 -14.37 0.22 -3.04
CA VAL A 24 -15.70 0.73 -3.31
C VAL A 24 -16.70 0.16 -2.30
N ASN A 25 -17.57 0.99 -1.78
CA ASN A 25 -18.75 0.52 -1.06
C ASN A 25 -19.80 0.04 -2.07
N HIS A 26 -20.06 -1.25 -2.09
CA HIS A 26 -20.96 -1.87 -3.05
C HIS A 26 -22.40 -1.31 -2.99
N ASN A 27 -22.87 -0.92 -1.80
CA ASN A 27 -24.25 -0.46 -1.62
C ASN A 27 -24.45 0.99 -2.08
N THR A 28 -23.42 1.82 -1.96
CA THR A 28 -23.48 3.25 -2.26
C THR A 28 -22.71 3.64 -3.51
N SER A 29 -21.95 2.69 -4.07
CA SER A 29 -21.02 2.92 -5.21
C SER A 29 -19.98 4.02 -4.95
N GLN A 30 -19.71 4.33 -3.69
CA GLN A 30 -18.74 5.34 -3.30
C GLN A 30 -17.33 4.74 -3.23
N ILE A 31 -16.35 5.50 -3.72
CA ILE A 31 -14.94 5.14 -3.66
C ILE A 31 -14.34 5.75 -2.39
N PHE A 32 -13.71 4.93 -1.56
CA PHE A 32 -13.06 5.36 -0.32
C PHE A 32 -11.53 5.35 -0.41
N PHE A 33 -10.98 4.52 -1.29
CA PHE A 33 -9.55 4.44 -1.48
C PHE A 33 -9.25 4.04 -2.92
N ALA A 34 -8.22 4.62 -3.49
CA ALA A 34 -7.62 4.14 -4.72
C ALA A 34 -6.11 4.28 -4.62
N GLY A 35 -5.38 3.32 -5.18
CA GLY A 35 -3.94 3.36 -5.14
C GLY A 35 -3.31 2.43 -6.16
N ALA A 36 -2.05 2.68 -6.42
CA ALA A 36 -1.22 1.81 -7.24
C ALA A 36 0.17 1.72 -6.66
N ALA A 37 0.82 0.59 -6.86
CA ALA A 37 2.19 0.39 -6.41
C ALA A 37 3.07 -0.14 -7.54
N THR A 38 4.35 0.19 -7.47
CA THR A 38 5.43 -0.40 -8.27
C THR A 38 6.40 -1.13 -7.36
N GLY A 39 7.23 -2.00 -7.87
CA GLY A 39 8.22 -2.75 -7.09
C GLY A 39 8.18 -4.26 -7.32
N GLY A 40 7.76 -4.67 -8.52
CA GLY A 40 7.71 -6.08 -8.90
C GLY A 40 6.80 -6.90 -7.98
N ALA A 41 7.26 -8.05 -7.53
CA ALA A 41 6.49 -8.94 -6.65
C ALA A 41 6.07 -8.32 -5.32
N ALA A 42 6.78 -7.28 -4.85
CA ALA A 42 6.45 -6.60 -3.59
C ALA A 42 5.36 -5.53 -3.73
N ALA A 43 4.98 -5.13 -4.95
CA ALA A 43 3.99 -4.06 -5.17
C ALA A 43 2.63 -4.34 -4.49
N PRO A 44 2.02 -5.54 -4.58
CA PRO A 44 0.77 -5.84 -3.89
C PRO A 44 0.89 -5.74 -2.38
N SER A 45 1.99 -6.24 -1.80
CA SER A 45 2.23 -6.16 -0.34
C SER A 45 2.40 -4.72 0.13
N ALA A 46 3.12 -3.90 -0.66
CA ALA A 46 3.32 -2.50 -0.35
C ALA A 46 1.97 -1.75 -0.32
N LEU A 47 1.15 -1.93 -1.34
CA LEU A 47 -0.17 -1.29 -1.41
C LEU A 47 -1.10 -1.77 -0.30
N ALA A 48 -1.14 -3.08 -0.04
CA ALA A 48 -1.94 -3.65 1.06
C ALA A 48 -1.51 -3.11 2.42
N SER A 49 -0.20 -2.90 2.64
CA SER A 49 0.30 -2.31 3.89
C SER A 49 -0.18 -0.88 4.09
N VAL A 50 -0.12 -0.04 3.04
CA VAL A 50 -0.61 1.34 3.09
C VAL A 50 -2.12 1.37 3.32
N MET A 51 -2.87 0.58 2.56
CA MET A 51 -4.33 0.51 2.69
C MET A 51 -4.74 0.08 4.10
N ARG A 52 -4.09 -0.95 4.65
CA ARG A 52 -4.36 -1.42 6.02
C ARG A 52 -4.10 -0.32 7.05
N ALA A 53 -2.95 0.36 6.96
CA ALA A 53 -2.58 1.42 7.89
C ALA A 53 -3.57 2.61 7.84
N ALA A 54 -3.97 3.04 6.64
CA ALA A 54 -4.89 4.15 6.46
C ALA A 54 -6.34 3.81 6.86
N LEU A 55 -6.81 2.57 6.57
CA LEU A 55 -8.22 2.21 6.73
C LEU A 55 -8.53 1.48 8.04
N LEU A 56 -7.58 0.75 8.62
CA LEU A 56 -7.81 -0.07 9.80
C LEU A 56 -7.07 0.43 11.05
N GLU A 57 -5.98 1.17 10.87
CA GLU A 57 -5.20 1.73 11.98
C GLU A 57 -5.39 3.25 12.11
N GLU A 58 -6.27 3.82 11.29
CA GLU A 58 -6.64 5.24 11.30
C GLU A 58 -5.42 6.20 11.18
N MET A 59 -4.35 5.73 10.56
CA MET A 59 -3.19 6.56 10.26
C MET A 59 -3.53 7.59 9.19
N THR A 60 -2.89 8.76 9.25
CA THR A 60 -2.96 9.67 8.11
C THR A 60 -2.41 8.98 6.86
N LEU A 61 -2.89 9.35 5.67
CA LEU A 61 -2.39 8.72 4.43
C LEU A 61 -0.88 8.95 4.26
N GLY A 62 -0.37 10.12 4.64
CA GLY A 62 1.06 10.45 4.61
C GLY A 62 1.88 9.54 5.53
N ASP A 63 1.42 9.31 6.76
CA ASP A 63 2.09 8.39 7.69
C ASP A 63 2.02 6.94 7.18
N ALA A 64 0.87 6.51 6.68
CA ALA A 64 0.68 5.17 6.12
C ALA A 64 1.62 4.91 4.93
N VAL A 65 1.76 5.87 4.01
CA VAL A 65 2.67 5.79 2.86
C VAL A 65 4.14 5.80 3.30
N SER A 66 4.47 6.56 4.36
CA SER A 66 5.84 6.70 4.87
C SER A 66 6.27 5.54 5.78
N ALA A 67 5.32 4.78 6.33
CA ALA A 67 5.61 3.68 7.26
C ALA A 67 6.54 2.62 6.66
N PRO A 68 7.39 2.00 7.48
CA PRO A 68 8.25 0.92 7.02
C PRO A 68 7.41 -0.30 6.62
N ARG A 69 7.83 -0.97 5.56
CA ARG A 69 7.10 -2.10 4.97
C ARG A 69 7.84 -3.40 5.12
N LEU A 70 7.08 -4.48 5.03
CA LEU A 70 7.61 -5.83 4.93
C LEU A 70 7.01 -6.55 3.71
N HIS A 71 7.75 -7.52 3.20
CA HIS A 71 7.31 -8.38 2.11
C HIS A 71 7.82 -9.81 2.32
N HIS A 72 6.95 -10.77 2.10
CA HIS A 72 7.29 -12.20 2.06
C HIS A 72 7.01 -12.73 0.66
N GLY A 73 8.06 -13.10 -0.04
CA GLY A 73 7.96 -13.53 -1.44
C GLY A 73 7.64 -15.03 -1.65
N GLY A 74 7.47 -15.78 -0.56
CA GLY A 74 7.24 -17.24 -0.60
C GLY A 74 8.55 -18.01 -0.56
N THR A 75 9.17 -18.25 -1.68
CA THR A 75 10.44 -19.02 -1.77
C THR A 75 11.55 -18.13 -2.33
N PRO A 76 12.74 -18.08 -1.70
CA PRO A 76 13.08 -18.71 -0.41
C PRO A 76 12.32 -18.12 0.78
N ASP A 77 12.08 -18.94 1.83
CA ASP A 77 11.41 -18.50 3.04
C ASP A 77 12.20 -17.42 3.76
N GLY A 78 11.73 -16.19 3.66
CA GLY A 78 12.37 -15.03 4.26
C GLY A 78 11.49 -13.79 4.12
N VAL A 79 11.51 -12.97 5.16
CA VAL A 79 10.78 -11.70 5.20
C VAL A 79 11.75 -10.57 4.94
N LEU A 80 11.52 -9.85 3.85
CA LEU A 80 12.17 -8.58 3.60
C LEU A 80 11.51 -7.51 4.48
N ILE A 81 12.33 -6.73 5.18
CA ILE A 81 11.86 -5.62 6.01
C ILE A 81 12.64 -4.35 5.69
N GLU A 82 11.97 -3.23 5.67
CA GLU A 82 12.64 -1.93 5.57
C GLU A 82 13.22 -1.51 6.92
N ARG A 83 14.11 -0.53 6.90
CA ARG A 83 14.57 0.14 8.12
C ARG A 83 13.39 0.85 8.79
N GLY A 84 13.43 0.91 10.13
CA GLY A 84 12.37 1.56 10.92
C GLY A 84 11.47 0.60 11.69
N PHE A 85 11.56 -0.71 11.47
CA PHE A 85 10.92 -1.67 12.35
C PHE A 85 11.57 -1.62 13.75
N SER A 86 10.73 -1.48 14.77
CA SER A 86 11.19 -1.51 16.16
C SER A 86 11.76 -2.88 16.54
N THR A 87 12.58 -2.92 17.56
CA THR A 87 13.12 -4.18 18.11
C THR A 87 12.00 -5.15 18.49
N THR A 88 10.91 -4.66 19.07
CA THR A 88 9.76 -5.49 19.45
C THR A 88 9.08 -6.11 18.24
N GLN A 89 8.89 -5.35 17.15
CA GLN A 89 8.32 -5.87 15.92
C GLN A 89 9.20 -6.94 15.28
N ARG A 90 10.52 -6.70 15.22
CA ARG A 90 11.51 -7.67 14.70
C ARG A 90 11.46 -8.96 15.52
N GLN A 91 11.56 -8.87 16.83
CA GLN A 91 11.49 -10.03 17.73
C GLN A 91 10.14 -10.78 17.59
N GLY A 92 9.04 -10.05 17.37
CA GLY A 92 7.74 -10.66 17.13
C GLY A 92 7.69 -11.51 15.85
N LEU A 93 8.39 -11.11 14.80
CA LEU A 93 8.53 -11.88 13.56
C LEU A 93 9.48 -13.08 13.75
N GLU A 94 10.63 -12.87 14.40
CA GLU A 94 11.62 -13.92 14.68
C GLU A 94 11.06 -15.03 15.59
N LYS A 95 10.27 -14.67 16.62
CA LYS A 95 9.55 -15.65 17.47
C LYS A 95 8.58 -16.54 16.66
N ARG A 96 8.09 -16.07 15.53
CA ARG A 96 7.29 -16.83 14.59
C ARG A 96 8.12 -17.56 13.54
N GLN A 97 9.45 -17.64 13.78
CA GLN A 97 10.44 -18.33 12.92
C GLN A 97 10.66 -17.69 11.55
N HIS A 98 10.27 -16.44 11.37
CA HIS A 98 10.59 -15.71 10.14
C HIS A 98 12.06 -15.29 10.13
N ARG A 99 12.75 -15.55 9.03
CA ARG A 99 14.09 -15.05 8.77
C ARG A 99 13.99 -13.65 8.19
N LEU A 100 14.52 -12.66 8.90
CA LEU A 100 14.46 -11.27 8.49
C LEU A 100 15.68 -10.89 7.67
N LYS A 101 15.45 -10.16 6.57
CA LYS A 101 16.47 -9.54 5.75
C LYS A 101 16.11 -8.07 5.51
N GLU A 102 17.02 -7.17 5.87
CA GLU A 102 16.83 -5.75 5.56
C GLU A 102 16.90 -5.50 4.06
N PHE A 103 15.99 -4.67 3.59
CA PHE A 103 15.91 -4.25 2.21
C PHE A 103 15.72 -2.72 2.15
N PRO A 104 16.35 -2.03 1.20
CA PRO A 104 16.34 -0.56 1.19
C PRO A 104 14.94 0.03 0.98
N GLU A 105 14.14 -0.57 0.09
CA GLU A 105 12.77 -0.12 -0.18
C GLU A 105 11.89 -1.28 -0.65
N ILE A 106 10.64 -1.32 -0.19
CA ILE A 106 9.67 -2.36 -0.54
C ILE A 106 8.48 -1.70 -1.24
N GLY A 107 8.58 -1.62 -2.55
CA GLY A 107 7.59 -0.99 -3.40
C GLY A 107 7.50 0.53 -3.23
N ARG A 108 6.78 1.17 -4.16
CA ARG A 108 6.44 2.59 -4.13
C ARG A 108 4.96 2.72 -4.35
N VAL A 109 4.26 3.46 -3.49
CA VAL A 109 2.81 3.53 -3.48
C VAL A 109 2.36 4.97 -3.70
N ASN A 110 1.46 5.16 -4.66
CA ASN A 110 0.71 6.40 -4.79
C ASN A 110 -0.75 6.10 -4.48
N ALA A 111 -1.37 6.89 -3.63
CA ALA A 111 -2.71 6.62 -3.17
C ALA A 111 -3.54 7.89 -2.94
N ILE A 112 -4.85 7.70 -2.99
CA ILE A 112 -5.87 8.65 -2.54
C ILE A 112 -6.74 7.96 -1.50
N HIS A 113 -7.05 8.65 -0.43
CA HIS A 113 -7.99 8.22 0.61
C HIS A 113 -9.07 9.28 0.79
N CYS A 114 -10.32 8.87 0.68
CA CYS A 114 -11.50 9.72 0.74
C CYS A 114 -12.45 9.20 1.84
N PRO A 115 -12.26 9.56 3.12
CA PRO A 115 -13.09 9.09 4.22
C PRO A 115 -14.58 9.35 4.04
N GLY A 116 -14.95 10.46 3.40
CA GLY A 116 -16.35 10.80 3.09
C GLY A 116 -16.91 10.10 1.84
N GLY A 117 -16.07 9.43 1.07
CA GLY A 117 -16.44 8.73 -0.16
C GLY A 117 -16.65 9.65 -1.37
N LEU A 118 -16.12 9.24 -2.54
CA LEU A 118 -16.36 9.90 -3.82
C LEU A 118 -17.59 9.30 -4.50
N PRO A 119 -18.42 10.11 -5.20
CA PRO A 119 -18.32 11.57 -5.42
C PRO A 119 -18.96 12.42 -4.31
N ARG A 120 -19.40 11.83 -3.22
CA ARG A 120 -20.22 12.50 -2.20
C ARG A 120 -19.48 13.62 -1.47
N SER A 121 -18.25 13.39 -1.06
CA SER A 121 -17.46 14.32 -0.22
C SER A 121 -16.01 14.39 -0.72
N PRO A 122 -15.77 14.99 -1.90
CA PRO A 122 -14.44 15.07 -2.50
C PRO A 122 -13.46 15.90 -1.66
N GLU A 123 -13.96 16.86 -0.87
CA GLU A 123 -13.18 17.69 0.04
C GLU A 123 -12.49 16.90 1.16
N THR A 124 -12.94 15.69 1.43
CA THR A 124 -12.33 14.81 2.44
C THR A 124 -11.14 14.03 1.91
N CYS A 125 -10.90 14.08 0.60
CA CYS A 125 -9.85 13.29 -0.02
C CYS A 125 -8.46 13.84 0.27
N THR A 126 -7.54 12.94 0.59
CA THR A 126 -6.11 13.20 0.70
C THR A 126 -5.35 12.42 -0.37
N PHE A 127 -4.25 12.98 -0.84
CA PHE A 127 -3.44 12.43 -1.92
C PHE A 127 -2.01 12.33 -1.46
N GLU A 128 -1.38 11.17 -1.63
CA GLU A 128 0.02 10.98 -1.26
C GLU A 128 0.79 10.22 -2.32
N THR A 129 2.03 10.66 -2.51
CA THR A 129 3.03 9.95 -3.29
C THR A 129 4.14 9.45 -2.38
N ASP A 130 4.66 8.30 -2.73
CA ASP A 130 5.72 7.67 -1.95
C ASP A 130 7.04 8.44 -2.04
N ARG A 131 7.61 8.77 -0.90
CA ARG A 131 8.93 9.42 -0.79
C ARG A 131 10.08 8.55 -1.30
N ARG A 132 9.83 7.24 -1.48
CA ARG A 132 10.77 6.31 -2.14
C ARG A 132 10.80 6.52 -3.65
N GLY A 133 9.86 7.31 -4.21
CA GLY A 133 9.79 7.71 -5.60
C GLY A 133 9.93 9.22 -5.81
N PHE A 134 9.77 9.66 -7.05
CA PHE A 134 9.85 11.06 -7.45
C PHE A 134 8.48 11.62 -7.88
N GLY A 135 7.39 11.01 -7.37
CA GLY A 135 6.04 11.44 -7.70
C GLY A 135 5.66 12.77 -7.02
N LEU A 136 4.72 13.48 -7.62
CA LEU A 136 4.04 14.62 -7.03
C LEU A 136 2.54 14.34 -7.08
N ALA A 137 1.85 14.49 -5.95
CA ALA A 137 0.40 14.47 -5.89
C ALA A 137 -0.12 15.87 -5.58
N THR A 138 -1.04 16.34 -6.40
CA THR A 138 -1.74 17.61 -6.17
C THR A 138 -3.23 17.38 -6.25
N GLY A 139 -3.98 17.94 -5.31
CA GLY A 139 -5.43 18.04 -5.38
C GLY A 139 -5.84 19.37 -5.98
N GLY A 140 -6.87 19.36 -6.85
CA GLY A 140 -7.54 20.59 -7.30
C GLY A 140 -8.86 20.76 -6.54
N SER A 141 -9.25 22.00 -6.25
CA SER A 141 -10.64 22.29 -5.87
C SER A 141 -11.50 22.19 -7.13
N PHE A 142 -12.53 21.33 -7.08
CA PHE A 142 -13.52 21.21 -8.12
C PHE A 142 -14.73 22.10 -7.83
#